data_15f1737cc34a421040b4e114545c22e0
#
_entry.id   15f1737cc34a421040b4e114545c22e0
#
_cell.length_a   1.000
_cell.length_b   1.000
_cell.length_c   1.000
_cell.angle_alpha   90.00
_cell.angle_beta   90.00
_cell.angle_gamma   90.00
#
_symmetry.space_group_name_H-M   'P 1'
#
loop_
_entity.id
_entity.type
_entity.pdbx_description
1 polymer ?
#
loop_
_entity_poly.entity_id
_entity_poly.type
_entity_poly.pdbx_seq_one_letter_code
_entity_poly.pdbx_strand_id
1 'polypeptide(L)'
;MRAEADVVRPEAPRVFVEDSDGTEGRGGYPARAYRSGPARDLHWALYGCQQMAETLGRLCGITVSATGGGTYIYYEEPGDFLAVHRDVVDCDLAVITSLTDSRVDGSAGELVVYPEFIREPLSKVRTAGRTSGTLVPLGRGQTIILLGGIVPHEVAPMCAGQERIVAINCYRAQTADVLHSDPSSSATTVSLTE
;
A
#
# COMPACT_ATOMS: atom_id res chain seq x y z
N MET A 1 -15.43 9.95 -0.01
CA MET A 1 -14.03 9.87 -0.46
C MET A 1 -13.85 10.18 -1.95
N ARG A 2 -14.57 9.57 -2.91
CA ARG A 2 -14.40 9.91 -4.33
C ARG A 2 -14.61 11.40 -4.61
N ALA A 3 -15.70 12.00 -4.13
CA ALA A 3 -15.97 13.42 -4.31
C ALA A 3 -14.87 14.32 -3.71
N GLU A 4 -14.30 13.95 -2.57
CA GLU A 4 -13.18 14.68 -1.97
C GLU A 4 -11.89 14.54 -2.83
N ALA A 5 -11.62 13.34 -3.34
CA ALA A 5 -10.50 13.11 -4.25
C ALA A 5 -10.65 13.95 -5.54
N ASP A 6 -11.86 14.09 -6.09
CA ASP A 6 -12.13 14.93 -7.26
C ASP A 6 -11.88 16.42 -6.99
N VAL A 7 -12.14 16.89 -5.77
CA VAL A 7 -11.83 18.27 -5.36
C VAL A 7 -10.32 18.49 -5.20
N VAL A 8 -9.61 17.49 -4.72
CA VAL A 8 -8.13 17.57 -4.52
C VAL A 8 -7.35 17.46 -5.83
N ARG A 9 -7.88 16.70 -6.78
CA ARG A 9 -7.22 16.34 -8.05
C ARG A 9 -6.64 17.52 -8.84
N PRO A 10 -7.34 18.66 -9.06
CA PRO A 10 -6.80 19.77 -9.85
C PRO A 10 -5.52 20.38 -9.25
N GLU A 11 -5.39 20.34 -7.92
CA GLU A 11 -4.27 20.92 -7.18
C GLU A 11 -3.15 19.89 -6.92
N ALA A 12 -3.39 18.60 -7.20
CA ALA A 12 -2.44 17.53 -6.95
C ALA A 12 -1.21 17.65 -7.87
N PRO A 13 0.00 17.88 -7.32
CA PRO A 13 1.21 18.00 -8.13
C PRO A 13 1.55 16.66 -8.79
N ARG A 14 2.21 16.76 -9.95
CA ARG A 14 2.88 15.62 -10.58
C ARG A 14 4.11 15.25 -9.77
N VAL A 15 4.22 13.98 -9.43
CA VAL A 15 5.42 13.38 -8.82
C VAL A 15 6.11 12.55 -9.89
N PHE A 16 7.37 12.84 -10.14
CA PHE A 16 8.17 12.11 -11.11
C PHE A 16 9.58 11.87 -10.55
N VAL A 17 9.98 10.62 -10.54
CA VAL A 17 11.33 10.15 -10.16
C VAL A 17 11.70 9.09 -11.19
N GLU A 18 12.75 9.37 -11.98
CA GLU A 18 13.16 8.49 -13.07
C GLU A 18 13.83 7.20 -12.57
N ASP A 19 14.79 7.36 -11.67
CA ASP A 19 15.57 6.26 -11.13
C ASP A 19 15.39 6.13 -9.62
N SER A 20 15.36 4.88 -9.13
CA SER A 20 15.40 4.60 -7.69
C SER A 20 16.77 4.94 -7.10
N ASP A 21 16.78 5.42 -5.86
CA ASP A 21 18.00 5.73 -5.11
C ASP A 21 18.82 4.50 -4.67
N GLY A 22 18.38 3.28 -5.01
CA GLY A 22 19.03 2.03 -4.62
C GLY A 22 18.78 1.59 -3.20
N THR A 23 17.94 2.29 -2.43
CA THR A 23 17.58 1.89 -1.06
C THR A 23 17.01 0.48 -1.03
N GLU A 24 17.58 -0.37 -0.18
CA GLU A 24 17.17 -1.78 -0.02
C GLU A 24 16.20 -1.99 1.15
N GLY A 25 16.14 -1.04 2.06
CA GLY A 25 15.29 -1.05 3.25
C GLY A 25 13.91 -0.43 3.04
N ARG A 26 13.35 0.07 4.13
CA ARG A 26 12.08 0.82 4.14
C ARG A 26 12.29 2.26 3.70
N GLY A 27 11.28 2.83 3.05
CA GLY A 27 11.34 4.18 2.52
C GLY A 27 12.17 4.28 1.26
N GLY A 28 13.11 5.23 1.23
CA GLY A 28 13.91 5.53 0.06
C GLY A 28 13.14 6.33 -0.99
N TYR A 29 13.71 6.39 -2.18
CA TYR A 29 13.18 7.16 -3.29
C TYR A 29 12.94 6.24 -4.50
N PRO A 30 11.87 5.41 -4.49
CA PRO A 30 11.56 4.55 -5.63
C PRO A 30 11.20 5.38 -6.86
N ALA A 31 11.60 4.89 -8.04
CA ALA A 31 11.16 5.45 -9.31
C ALA A 31 9.63 5.46 -9.38
N ARG A 32 9.04 6.54 -9.88
CA ARG A 32 7.59 6.73 -9.89
C ARG A 32 7.13 7.83 -10.80
N ALA A 33 5.91 7.70 -11.27
CA ALA A 33 5.20 8.71 -12.02
C ALA A 33 3.72 8.64 -11.67
N TYR A 34 3.17 9.69 -11.07
CA TYR A 34 1.74 9.82 -10.71
C TYR A 34 1.46 11.25 -10.24
N ARG A 35 0.19 11.59 -9.98
CA ARG A 35 -0.16 12.79 -9.22
C ARG A 35 -0.55 12.41 -7.81
N SER A 36 -0.20 13.25 -6.83
CA SER A 36 -0.50 13.01 -5.41
C SER A 36 -1.04 14.25 -4.75
N GLY A 37 -2.14 14.11 -4.02
CA GLY A 37 -2.75 15.18 -3.26
C GLY A 37 -3.06 14.76 -1.81
N PRO A 38 -3.06 15.72 -0.86
CA PRO A 38 -3.23 15.39 0.55
C PRO A 38 -4.64 14.92 0.88
N ALA A 39 -4.75 14.03 1.87
CA ALA A 39 -6.03 13.73 2.51
C ALA A 39 -6.69 14.98 3.09
N ARG A 40 -8.02 15.01 3.07
CA ARG A 40 -8.84 16.08 3.67
C ARG A 40 -9.85 15.50 4.67
N ASP A 41 -10.82 16.29 5.07
CA ASP A 41 -11.71 16.04 6.20
C ASP A 41 -12.41 14.68 6.18
N LEU A 42 -12.97 14.27 5.03
CA LEU A 42 -13.69 13.00 4.92
C LEU A 42 -12.73 11.80 5.01
N HIS A 43 -11.55 11.92 4.40
CA HIS A 43 -10.51 10.92 4.51
C HIS A 43 -10.09 10.73 5.98
N TRP A 44 -9.82 11.84 6.70
CA TRP A 44 -9.43 11.79 8.09
C TRP A 44 -10.56 11.33 9.02
N ALA A 45 -11.80 11.72 8.77
CA ALA A 45 -12.95 11.24 9.52
C ALA A 45 -13.10 9.71 9.46
N LEU A 46 -12.73 9.10 8.33
CA LEU A 46 -12.78 7.66 8.18
C LEU A 46 -11.54 6.95 8.74
N TYR A 47 -10.36 7.36 8.30
CA TYR A 47 -9.12 6.63 8.61
C TYR A 47 -8.42 7.08 9.89
N GLY A 48 -8.65 8.31 10.35
CA GLY A 48 -8.10 8.83 11.59
C GLY A 48 -8.88 8.43 12.83
N CYS A 49 -10.04 7.79 12.71
CA CYS A 49 -10.87 7.43 13.85
C CYS A 49 -10.35 6.20 14.59
N GLN A 50 -10.56 6.18 15.92
CA GLN A 50 -10.16 5.08 16.79
C GLN A 50 -10.76 3.74 16.35
N GLN A 51 -12.01 3.71 15.93
CA GLN A 51 -12.70 2.50 15.49
C GLN A 51 -12.02 1.83 14.30
N MET A 52 -11.43 2.61 13.37
CA MET A 52 -10.66 2.07 12.26
C MET A 52 -9.37 1.41 12.76
N ALA A 53 -8.62 2.09 13.64
CA ALA A 53 -7.40 1.54 14.24
C ALA A 53 -7.68 0.23 15.01
N GLU A 54 -8.73 0.18 15.81
CA GLU A 54 -9.16 -1.03 16.52
C GLU A 54 -9.57 -2.16 15.57
N THR A 55 -10.24 -1.83 14.47
CA THR A 55 -10.63 -2.82 13.45
C THR A 55 -9.41 -3.42 12.75
N LEU A 56 -8.48 -2.56 12.35
CA LEU A 56 -7.21 -2.98 11.74
C LEU A 56 -6.39 -3.83 12.71
N GLY A 57 -6.32 -3.40 13.97
CA GLY A 57 -5.64 -4.14 15.03
C GLY A 57 -6.17 -5.55 15.21
N ARG A 58 -7.50 -5.71 15.25
CA ARG A 58 -8.14 -7.04 15.33
C ARG A 58 -7.87 -7.90 14.11
N LEU A 59 -7.90 -7.31 12.89
CA LEU A 59 -7.66 -8.05 11.65
C LEU A 59 -6.20 -8.51 11.52
N CYS A 60 -5.25 -7.70 11.99
CA CYS A 60 -3.83 -7.97 11.86
C CYS A 60 -3.21 -8.62 13.11
N GLY A 61 -3.94 -8.71 14.21
CA GLY A 61 -3.44 -9.26 15.47
C GLY A 61 -2.41 -8.37 16.17
N ILE A 62 -2.38 -7.05 15.89
CA ILE A 62 -1.43 -6.08 16.45
C ILE A 62 -2.13 -4.79 16.82
N THR A 63 -1.58 -4.03 17.75
CA THR A 63 -2.08 -2.68 18.05
C THR A 63 -1.51 -1.68 17.05
N VAL A 64 -2.37 -0.85 16.45
CA VAL A 64 -1.95 0.16 15.47
C VAL A 64 -2.50 1.54 15.79
N SER A 65 -1.83 2.57 15.30
CA SER A 65 -2.28 3.96 15.35
C SER A 65 -2.12 4.63 14.00
N ALA A 66 -3.06 5.52 13.64
CA ALA A 66 -2.94 6.34 12.45
C ALA A 66 -1.76 7.31 12.58
N THR A 67 -0.96 7.46 11.52
CA THR A 67 0.27 8.28 11.56
C THR A 67 0.09 9.68 10.99
N GLY A 68 -1.09 10.03 10.51
CA GLY A 68 -1.31 11.28 9.80
C GLY A 68 -0.85 11.27 8.33
N GLY A 69 -0.30 10.16 7.85
CA GLY A 69 0.10 9.96 6.45
C GLY A 69 -1.07 9.51 5.59
N GLY A 70 -1.92 10.44 5.14
CA GLY A 70 -3.03 10.15 4.22
C GLY A 70 -2.89 10.91 2.91
N THR A 71 -3.16 10.24 1.80
CA THR A 71 -3.03 10.82 0.46
C THR A 71 -3.99 10.21 -0.55
N TYR A 72 -4.34 10.99 -1.56
CA TYR A 72 -4.93 10.50 -2.80
C TYR A 72 -3.83 10.39 -3.85
N ILE A 73 -3.76 9.25 -4.53
CA ILE A 73 -2.85 9.04 -5.67
C ILE A 73 -3.68 8.81 -6.93
N TYR A 74 -3.26 9.48 -8.00
CA TYR A 74 -3.91 9.47 -9.30
C TYR A 74 -2.91 8.94 -10.32
N TYR A 75 -3.18 7.75 -10.85
CA TYR A 75 -2.50 7.15 -11.99
C TYR A 75 -3.40 7.35 -13.21
N GLU A 76 -3.05 8.29 -14.08
CA GLU A 76 -3.94 8.80 -15.14
C GLU A 76 -3.27 8.86 -16.50
N GLU A 77 -1.96 8.96 -16.51
CA GLU A 77 -1.20 9.06 -17.74
C GLU A 77 -0.62 7.69 -18.11
N PRO A 78 -0.48 7.42 -19.44
CA PRO A 78 0.22 6.22 -19.87
C PRO A 78 1.64 6.16 -19.27
N GLY A 79 1.98 5.03 -18.68
CA GLY A 79 3.24 4.85 -18.00
C GLY A 79 3.28 5.32 -16.55
N ASP A 80 2.19 5.82 -15.97
CA ASP A 80 2.13 6.09 -14.52
C ASP A 80 2.35 4.81 -13.73
N PHE A 81 3.23 4.85 -12.74
CA PHE A 81 3.67 3.69 -11.99
C PHE A 81 4.25 4.07 -10.62
N LEU A 82 4.50 3.06 -9.80
CA LEU A 82 5.35 3.15 -8.62
C LEU A 82 6.22 1.89 -8.56
N ALA A 83 7.53 2.06 -8.64
CA ALA A 83 8.48 0.95 -8.64
C ALA A 83 8.49 0.17 -7.33
N VAL A 84 9.08 -1.03 -7.36
CA VAL A 84 9.22 -1.92 -6.19
C VAL A 84 9.86 -1.20 -5.03
N HIS A 85 9.17 -1.21 -3.89
CA HIS A 85 9.60 -0.58 -2.64
C HIS A 85 9.00 -1.27 -1.42
N ARG A 86 9.42 -0.86 -0.25
CA ARG A 86 8.72 -1.00 1.02
C ARG A 86 8.33 0.38 1.53
N ASP A 87 7.21 0.48 2.21
CA ASP A 87 6.72 1.75 2.74
C ASP A 87 7.70 2.36 3.76
N VAL A 88 7.55 3.67 3.94
CA VAL A 88 8.34 4.46 4.90
C VAL A 88 8.18 3.94 6.33
N VAL A 89 9.09 4.35 7.22
CA VAL A 89 9.12 3.88 8.62
C VAL A 89 7.79 4.11 9.36
N ASP A 90 7.07 5.17 8.99
CA ASP A 90 5.78 5.52 9.61
C ASP A 90 4.57 4.78 9.00
N CYS A 91 4.81 3.86 8.06
CA CYS A 91 3.77 3.11 7.37
C CYS A 91 4.02 1.60 7.48
N ASP A 92 3.72 1.02 8.64
CA ASP A 92 3.81 -0.43 8.83
C ASP A 92 2.67 -1.13 8.09
N LEU A 93 1.47 -0.54 8.18
CA LEU A 93 0.29 -0.95 7.43
C LEU A 93 -0.17 0.20 6.55
N ALA A 94 -0.33 -0.07 5.25
CA ALA A 94 -1.02 0.79 4.31
C ALA A 94 -2.44 0.27 4.09
N VAL A 95 -3.44 1.12 4.33
CA VAL A 95 -4.83 0.86 3.95
C VAL A 95 -5.08 1.56 2.63
N ILE A 96 -5.25 0.78 1.56
CA ILE A 96 -5.39 1.27 0.19
C ILE A 96 -6.80 0.99 -0.29
N THR A 97 -7.58 2.04 -0.55
CA THR A 97 -8.94 1.94 -1.09
C THR A 97 -8.99 2.43 -2.53
N SER A 98 -9.46 1.59 -3.44
CA SER A 98 -9.69 1.97 -4.83
C SER A 98 -10.96 2.82 -4.95
N LEU A 99 -10.82 4.05 -5.42
CA LEU A 99 -11.94 5.00 -5.59
C LEU A 99 -12.50 4.98 -7.01
N THR A 100 -11.65 4.73 -7.99
CA THR A 100 -12.03 4.52 -9.39
C THR A 100 -11.05 3.56 -10.02
N ASP A 101 -11.55 2.80 -10.97
CA ASP A 101 -10.78 1.83 -11.71
C ASP A 101 -11.43 1.66 -13.07
N SER A 102 -10.78 2.18 -14.10
CA SER A 102 -11.19 2.03 -15.51
C SER A 102 -10.28 1.06 -16.28
N ARG A 103 -9.48 0.28 -15.54
CA ARG A 103 -8.60 -0.70 -16.16
C ARG A 103 -9.44 -1.77 -16.86
N VAL A 104 -9.02 -2.07 -18.06
CA VAL A 104 -9.57 -3.17 -18.86
C VAL A 104 -8.55 -4.28 -18.77
N ASP A 105 -8.97 -5.46 -18.46
CA ASP A 105 -8.19 -6.69 -18.30
C ASP A 105 -6.66 -6.64 -18.45
N GLY A 106 -5.95 -7.26 -17.57
CA GLY A 106 -4.50 -7.38 -17.63
C GLY A 106 -3.77 -6.81 -16.40
N SER A 107 -2.44 -6.80 -16.46
CA SER A 107 -1.58 -6.40 -15.35
C SER A 107 -1.25 -4.91 -15.29
N ALA A 108 -1.71 -4.12 -16.26
CA ALA A 108 -1.42 -2.69 -16.31
C ALA A 108 -2.10 -1.94 -15.14
N GLY A 109 -1.34 -1.11 -14.43
CA GLY A 109 -1.81 -0.37 -13.26
C GLY A 109 -2.17 -1.24 -12.04
N GLU A 110 -1.92 -2.55 -12.07
CA GLU A 110 -2.19 -3.42 -10.95
C GLU A 110 -1.21 -3.18 -9.79
N LEU A 111 -1.71 -3.38 -8.57
CA LEU A 111 -0.85 -3.57 -7.41
C LEU A 111 -0.25 -4.96 -7.49
N VAL A 112 1.07 -5.04 -7.42
CA VAL A 112 1.83 -6.30 -7.35
C VAL A 112 2.49 -6.39 -6.00
N VAL A 113 2.32 -7.51 -5.30
CA VAL A 113 2.92 -7.77 -4.00
C VAL A 113 3.86 -8.96 -4.08
N TYR A 114 4.92 -8.95 -3.28
CA TYR A 114 5.97 -9.96 -3.28
C TYR A 114 6.15 -10.62 -1.91
N PRO A 115 5.18 -11.40 -1.43
CA PRO A 115 5.21 -11.97 -0.08
C PRO A 115 6.39 -12.94 0.15
N GLU A 116 6.83 -13.64 -0.88
CA GLU A 116 7.98 -14.55 -0.80
C GLU A 116 9.31 -13.81 -0.59
N PHE A 117 9.33 -12.48 -0.80
CA PHE A 117 10.52 -11.64 -0.69
C PHE A 117 10.56 -10.75 0.56
N ILE A 118 9.76 -11.05 1.58
CA ILE A 118 9.67 -10.23 2.82
C ILE A 118 11.05 -10.01 3.46
N ARG A 119 11.92 -11.03 3.45
CA ARG A 119 13.26 -10.97 4.06
C ARG A 119 14.39 -10.70 3.07
N GLU A 120 14.07 -10.51 1.80
CA GLU A 120 15.04 -10.37 0.74
C GLU A 120 15.29 -8.89 0.42
N PRO A 121 16.48 -8.51 -0.05
CA PRO A 121 16.75 -7.16 -0.52
C PRO A 121 15.89 -6.82 -1.76
N LEU A 122 15.55 -5.55 -1.94
CA LEU A 122 14.72 -5.09 -3.07
C LEU A 122 15.41 -5.32 -4.42
N SER A 123 16.74 -5.31 -4.48
CA SER A 123 17.52 -5.69 -5.67
C SER A 123 17.18 -7.09 -6.16
N LYS A 124 16.96 -8.05 -5.24
CA LYS A 124 16.56 -9.41 -5.59
C LYS A 124 15.15 -9.47 -6.16
N VAL A 125 14.22 -8.68 -5.60
CA VAL A 125 12.86 -8.56 -6.13
C VAL A 125 12.89 -7.98 -7.56
N ARG A 126 13.65 -6.90 -7.75
CA ARG A 126 13.82 -6.28 -9.08
C ARG A 126 14.40 -7.25 -10.11
N THR A 127 15.38 -8.07 -9.70
CA THR A 127 15.99 -9.09 -10.58
C THR A 127 15.01 -10.21 -10.92
N ALA A 128 14.19 -10.66 -9.98
CA ALA A 128 13.19 -11.70 -10.19
C ALA A 128 12.05 -11.21 -11.13
N GLY A 129 11.82 -9.92 -11.17
CA GLY A 129 10.86 -9.27 -12.04
C GLY A 129 9.40 -9.47 -11.62
N ARG A 130 8.48 -8.75 -12.28
CA ARG A 130 7.06 -8.68 -11.92
C ARG A 130 6.34 -10.02 -11.95
N THR A 131 6.77 -10.95 -12.78
CA THR A 131 6.17 -12.29 -12.90
C THR A 131 6.36 -13.15 -11.64
N SER A 132 7.28 -12.77 -10.74
CA SER A 132 7.49 -13.43 -9.45
C SER A 132 6.56 -12.89 -8.34
N GLY A 133 5.82 -11.83 -8.61
CA GLY A 133 4.86 -11.24 -7.68
C GLY A 133 3.44 -11.76 -7.88
N THR A 134 2.59 -11.45 -6.92
CA THR A 134 1.16 -11.73 -6.98
C THR A 134 0.41 -10.45 -7.35
N LEU A 135 -0.37 -10.51 -8.42
CA LEU A 135 -1.29 -9.44 -8.80
C LEU A 135 -2.44 -9.34 -7.81
N VAL A 136 -2.75 -8.15 -7.35
CA VAL A 136 -3.87 -7.87 -6.46
C VAL A 136 -4.90 -7.05 -7.22
N PRO A 137 -5.94 -7.69 -7.76
CA PRO A 137 -7.02 -6.98 -8.43
C PRO A 137 -7.83 -6.20 -7.39
N LEU A 138 -7.69 -4.88 -7.41
CA LEU A 138 -8.38 -3.99 -6.49
C LEU A 138 -9.38 -3.14 -7.28
N GLY A 139 -10.61 -3.63 -7.39
CA GLY A 139 -11.70 -2.95 -8.06
C GLY A 139 -12.26 -1.79 -7.26
N ARG A 140 -13.06 -0.95 -7.89
CA ARG A 140 -13.69 0.23 -7.27
C ARG A 140 -14.44 -0.13 -5.99
N GLY A 141 -14.17 0.60 -4.91
CA GLY A 141 -14.77 0.42 -3.57
C GLY A 141 -14.12 -0.68 -2.74
N GLN A 142 -13.19 -1.44 -3.30
CA GLN A 142 -12.45 -2.44 -2.54
C GLN A 142 -11.29 -1.81 -1.78
N THR A 143 -10.96 -2.40 -0.65
CA THR A 143 -9.86 -1.97 0.22
C THR A 143 -8.95 -3.16 0.52
N ILE A 144 -7.65 -2.94 0.46
CA ILE A 144 -6.63 -3.87 0.93
C ILE A 144 -5.92 -3.28 2.14
N ILE A 145 -5.56 -4.14 3.10
CA ILE A 145 -4.64 -3.85 4.17
C ILE A 145 -3.32 -4.51 3.79
N LEU A 146 -2.31 -3.70 3.52
CA LEU A 146 -0.99 -4.15 3.10
C LEU A 146 0.02 -3.93 4.24
N LEU A 147 0.77 -4.95 4.59
CA LEU A 147 1.93 -4.84 5.49
C LEU A 147 3.11 -4.19 4.73
N GLY A 148 2.88 -2.97 4.24
CA GLY A 148 3.75 -2.29 3.28
C GLY A 148 5.16 -2.03 3.80
N GLY A 149 5.33 -1.94 5.13
CA GLY A 149 6.65 -1.81 5.75
C GLY A 149 7.55 -3.04 5.59
N ILE A 150 6.98 -4.23 5.34
CA ILE A 150 7.75 -5.47 5.22
C ILE A 150 7.56 -6.18 3.88
N VAL A 151 6.36 -6.14 3.30
CA VAL A 151 6.07 -6.77 2.01
C VAL A 151 6.50 -5.84 0.87
N PRO A 152 7.48 -6.21 0.05
CA PRO A 152 7.80 -5.45 -1.15
C PRO A 152 6.59 -5.40 -2.08
N HIS A 153 6.37 -4.25 -2.70
CA HIS A 153 5.25 -4.07 -3.62
C HIS A 153 5.52 -2.97 -4.65
N GLU A 154 4.74 -2.97 -5.71
CA GLU A 154 4.80 -1.96 -6.78
C GLU A 154 3.40 -1.71 -7.37
N VAL A 155 3.26 -0.63 -8.14
CA VAL A 155 2.14 -0.43 -9.06
C VAL A 155 2.68 -0.51 -10.48
N ALA A 156 2.16 -1.47 -11.25
CA ALA A 156 2.55 -1.68 -12.64
C ALA A 156 2.20 -0.46 -13.50
N PRO A 157 2.96 -0.16 -14.58
CA PRO A 157 2.68 0.97 -15.46
C PRO A 157 1.26 0.94 -16.04
N MET A 158 0.62 2.10 -16.08
CA MET A 158 -0.70 2.30 -16.69
C MET A 158 -0.63 2.23 -18.20
N CYS A 159 -1.66 1.66 -18.82
CA CYS A 159 -1.88 1.77 -20.26
C CYS A 159 -2.64 3.04 -20.63
N ALA A 160 -2.60 3.41 -21.91
CA ALA A 160 -3.35 4.54 -22.43
C ALA A 160 -4.87 4.36 -22.23
N GLY A 161 -5.54 5.43 -21.81
CA GLY A 161 -7.00 5.42 -21.60
C GLY A 161 -7.45 4.77 -20.29
N GLN A 162 -6.51 4.36 -19.44
CA GLN A 162 -6.82 3.83 -18.12
C GLN A 162 -6.68 4.91 -17.02
N GLU A 163 -7.46 4.75 -15.96
CA GLU A 163 -7.40 5.59 -14.77
C GLU A 163 -7.49 4.70 -13.52
N ARG A 164 -6.66 4.99 -12.54
CA ARG A 164 -6.76 4.41 -11.20
C ARG A 164 -6.57 5.51 -10.17
N ILE A 165 -7.55 5.70 -9.31
CA ILE A 165 -7.47 6.63 -8.18
C ILE A 165 -7.57 5.82 -6.90
N VAL A 166 -6.63 6.01 -5.98
CA VAL A 166 -6.62 5.35 -4.69
C VAL A 166 -6.52 6.36 -3.55
N ALA A 167 -7.17 6.04 -2.44
CA ALA A 167 -6.93 6.68 -1.16
C ALA A 167 -6.01 5.76 -0.34
N ILE A 168 -4.92 6.32 0.19
CA ILE A 168 -3.95 5.59 1.01
C ILE A 168 -3.89 6.24 2.38
N ASN A 169 -3.88 5.41 3.42
CA ASN A 169 -3.65 5.85 4.79
C ASN A 169 -2.67 4.92 5.48
N CYS A 170 -1.75 5.51 6.24
CA CYS A 170 -0.69 4.79 6.93
C CYS A 170 -0.97 4.63 8.42
N TYR A 171 -0.67 3.44 8.92
CA TYR A 171 -0.71 3.11 10.34
C TYR A 171 0.62 2.55 10.80
N ARG A 172 1.01 2.91 12.03
CA ARG A 172 2.18 2.36 12.70
C ARG A 172 1.76 1.29 13.69
N ALA A 173 2.46 0.15 13.69
CA ALA A 173 2.37 -0.86 14.73
C ALA A 173 2.98 -0.34 16.04
N GLN A 174 2.33 -0.59 17.18
CA GLN A 174 2.89 -0.23 18.46
C GLN A 174 3.90 -1.29 18.91
N THR A 175 5.10 -0.85 19.30
CA THR A 175 6.28 -1.70 19.53
C THR A 175 6.14 -2.74 20.65
N ALA A 176 5.14 -2.64 21.52
CA ALA A 176 4.91 -3.64 22.56
C ALA A 176 4.56 -5.03 21.97
N ASP A 177 3.97 -5.09 20.78
CA ASP A 177 3.52 -6.34 20.16
C ASP A 177 4.59 -7.00 19.28
N VAL A 178 5.63 -6.28 18.89
CA VAL A 178 6.70 -6.78 17.99
C VAL A 178 7.81 -7.52 18.76
N LEU A 179 7.94 -7.29 20.06
CA LEU A 179 9.05 -7.83 20.87
C LEU A 179 8.72 -9.14 21.63
N HIS A 180 7.51 -9.66 21.56
CA HIS A 180 7.11 -10.88 22.26
C HIS A 180 6.70 -12.07 21.37
N SER A 181 6.97 -12.04 20.10
CA SER A 181 6.95 -13.26 19.31
C SER A 181 8.28 -14.00 19.46
N ASP A 182 8.48 -14.58 20.63
CA ASP A 182 9.52 -15.57 20.89
C ASP A 182 9.22 -16.79 19.98
N PRO A 183 10.09 -17.19 19.07
CA PRO A 183 9.87 -18.32 18.18
C PRO A 183 9.83 -19.69 18.90
N SER A 184 9.94 -19.71 20.23
CA SER A 184 9.91 -20.94 21.05
C SER A 184 8.54 -21.26 21.68
N SER A 185 7.51 -20.44 21.51
CA SER A 185 6.16 -20.75 22.02
C SER A 185 5.45 -21.74 21.09
N SER A 186 5.46 -22.98 21.49
CA SER A 186 4.81 -24.18 20.99
C SER A 186 3.41 -23.94 20.39
N ALA A 187 3.22 -24.48 19.19
CA ALA A 187 1.94 -24.66 18.54
C ALA A 187 0.91 -25.29 19.51
N THR A 188 -0.07 -24.52 19.93
CA THR A 188 -1.30 -25.07 20.52
C THR A 188 -2.23 -25.47 19.39
N THR A 189 -2.26 -26.77 19.11
CA THR A 189 -3.22 -27.37 18.17
C THR A 189 -4.60 -27.27 18.81
N VAL A 190 -5.48 -26.41 18.27
CA VAL A 190 -6.90 -26.43 18.61
C VAL A 190 -7.55 -27.50 17.76
N SER A 191 -7.90 -28.62 18.39
CA SER A 191 -8.71 -29.68 17.81
C SER A 191 -10.17 -29.24 17.87
N LEU A 192 -10.80 -29.02 16.74
CA LEU A 192 -12.22 -28.88 16.59
C LEU A 192 -12.80 -30.31 16.53
N THR A 193 -13.41 -30.76 17.59
CA THR A 193 -14.32 -31.93 17.57
C THR A 193 -15.73 -31.44 17.37
N GLU A 194 -16.46 -32.18 16.52
CA GLU A 194 -17.83 -32.04 16.03
C GLU A 194 -18.88 -31.59 17.04
#